data_48529bdb1d90726da46b7afe75c08c6d
#
_entry.id   48529bdb1d90726da46b7afe75c08c6d
#
_cell.length_a   1.000
_cell.length_b   1.000
_cell.length_c   1.000
_cell.angle_alpha   90.00
_cell.angle_beta   90.00
_cell.angle_gamma   90.00
#
_symmetry.space_group_name_H-M   'P 1'
#
loop_
_entity.id
_entity.type
_entity.pdbx_description
1 polymer ?
#
loop_
_entity_poly.entity_id
_entity_poly.type
_entity_poly.pdbx_seq_one_letter_code
_entity_poly.pdbx_strand_id
1 'polypeptide(L)'
;MRIASIIFYCSIFWIHPLLSQSHSGTDTTHVKIGAQDSSVICLPCNALQESPKLKIALQKLHNVWLNNPSLINLEPPKSKYPPVRSAPGGTGRQNPXGTASTDTLFTIIQIGDSHIQGDYFSGEIRKQLQGFYGNAGQGILFPYTLAKSYGPRGTXAKPVGVWTGXKXMTGGLKAPLGAIGYGATTLSAASSLSIEFNDKFXEPXFQKINIWHSADSXSXSPTLANPFQWTGSXFYPSGWGTSSYQATAPTNQFQLTLSKISANQNHFGFYGFELVPNRRRGVVYHHFGVVGAQFTHLIDKAPWTIEQLQHLKPDIIIFSFGTNEAYNGKIDTLAYTQQVQAFLHKLSIACPQTAIILTTAPDTRSRNRIPPMQRPINNQLKTIAAREKLTVYDLNAAMGGWGSLHTWYKNQLTISDKLHFNAAGYALQGQLFTLSLMQAYNKVNFRDTLDITALSNTVHTSMKALVRDFNAQTMGDSLRFDSTVDANSTTRLPSTSTVGNRNDSINRVPATGTNRRPNTPVRTPSLGNEKIHVVKNGENLYRIGQIYHVSHEAIAKRNHLKNPTAIRPGQKLVIPKS
;
A
#
# COMPACT_ATOMS: atom_id res chain seq x y z
N MET A 1 7.35 -4.36 27.21
CA MET A 1 6.92 -4.44 25.80
C MET A 1 7.91 -3.84 24.81
N ARG A 2 8.65 -2.76 25.12
CA ARG A 2 9.68 -2.19 24.22
C ARG A 2 10.93 -3.05 24.07
N ILE A 3 11.29 -3.83 25.10
CA ILE A 3 12.50 -4.67 25.10
C ILE A 3 12.34 -5.92 24.22
N ALA A 4 11.15 -6.52 24.20
CA ALA A 4 10.86 -7.69 23.37
C ALA A 4 10.86 -7.38 21.86
N SER A 5 10.42 -6.16 21.49
CA SER A 5 10.47 -5.71 20.10
C SER A 5 11.91 -5.46 19.61
N ILE A 6 12.76 -4.96 20.50
CA ILE A 6 14.18 -4.69 20.18
C ILE A 6 14.93 -6.02 20.01
N ILE A 7 14.66 -7.01 20.84
CA ILE A 7 15.29 -8.35 20.76
C ILE A 7 14.87 -9.04 19.44
N PHE A 8 13.63 -8.84 19.00
CA PHE A 8 13.13 -9.42 17.76
C PHE A 8 13.78 -8.78 16.51
N TYR A 9 14.04 -7.47 16.53
CA TYR A 9 14.78 -6.78 15.48
C TYR A 9 16.22 -7.24 15.40
N CYS A 10 16.86 -7.46 16.55
CA CYS A 10 18.24 -7.94 16.61
C CYS A 10 18.36 -9.38 16.11
N SER A 11 17.37 -10.26 16.37
CA SER A 11 17.52 -11.67 16.03
C SER A 11 17.50 -11.98 14.53
N ILE A 12 16.87 -11.15 13.69
CA ILE A 12 16.94 -11.35 12.23
C ILE A 12 18.29 -10.85 11.67
N PHE A 13 18.90 -9.85 12.31
CA PHE A 13 20.13 -9.23 11.83
C PHE A 13 21.38 -9.67 12.64
N TRP A 14 21.23 -10.24 13.85
CA TRP A 14 22.32 -10.68 14.71
C TRP A 14 22.80 -12.13 14.46
N ILE A 15 22.22 -12.82 13.51
CA ILE A 15 22.64 -14.19 13.15
C ILE A 15 23.99 -14.22 12.40
N HIS A 16 24.59 -13.06 12.18
CA HIS A 16 25.79 -12.93 11.36
C HIS A 16 27.10 -13.53 11.93
N PRO A 17 27.35 -13.66 13.23
CA PRO A 17 28.64 -14.18 13.67
C PRO A 17 28.77 -15.71 13.79
N LEU A 18 27.68 -16.46 13.70
CA LEU A 18 27.70 -17.89 14.06
C LEU A 18 27.57 -18.87 12.89
N LEU A 19 27.41 -18.36 11.66
CA LEU A 19 27.01 -19.23 10.56
C LEU A 19 27.98 -19.22 9.37
N SER A 20 29.25 -19.51 9.63
CA SER A 20 30.23 -19.71 8.57
C SER A 20 30.69 -21.17 8.49
N GLN A 21 29.80 -22.07 8.15
CA GLN A 21 30.21 -23.39 7.66
C GLN A 21 29.43 -23.69 6.39
N SER A 22 30.18 -23.73 5.30
CA SER A 22 29.69 -24.02 3.97
C SER A 22 29.38 -25.52 3.81
N HIS A 23 28.15 -25.81 3.40
CA HIS A 23 27.87 -27.12 2.79
C HIS A 23 27.24 -26.88 1.43
N SER A 24 27.90 -27.40 0.40
CA SER A 24 27.41 -27.39 -0.98
C SER A 24 26.42 -28.53 -1.17
N GLY A 25 25.16 -28.20 -1.27
CA GLY A 25 24.11 -29.16 -1.61
C GLY A 25 22.85 -28.42 -2.01
N THR A 26 22.38 -28.65 -3.21
CA THR A 26 21.10 -28.15 -3.70
C THR A 26 19.95 -28.88 -2.98
N ASP A 27 19.68 -28.47 -1.74
CA ASP A 27 18.54 -29.02 -1.02
C ASP A 27 17.42 -27.99 -0.99
N THR A 28 16.32 -28.29 -1.66
CA THR A 28 15.11 -27.50 -1.65
C THR A 28 14.38 -27.70 -0.32
N THR A 29 14.85 -27.02 0.73
CA THR A 29 14.21 -27.13 2.05
C THR A 29 12.95 -26.26 2.10
N HIS A 30 11.81 -26.91 2.09
CA HIS A 30 10.52 -26.27 2.37
C HIS A 30 10.32 -26.16 3.89
N VAL A 31 9.91 -24.98 4.34
CA VAL A 31 9.58 -24.76 5.77
C VAL A 31 8.27 -25.46 6.08
N LYS A 32 8.31 -26.46 6.92
CA LYS A 32 7.12 -27.18 7.40
C LYS A 32 6.51 -26.46 8.60
N ILE A 33 5.24 -26.20 8.55
CA ILE A 33 4.47 -25.52 9.61
C ILE A 33 3.36 -26.45 10.10
N GLY A 34 3.44 -26.86 11.35
CA GLY A 34 2.46 -27.74 11.99
C GLY A 34 2.62 -29.21 11.63
N ALA A 35 1.70 -30.03 12.13
CA ALA A 35 1.76 -31.49 12.01
C ALA A 35 1.36 -32.03 10.61
N GLN A 36 1.06 -31.13 9.69
CA GLN A 36 0.77 -31.50 8.30
C GLN A 36 1.82 -30.94 7.35
N ASP A 37 2.26 -31.76 6.44
CA ASP A 37 3.40 -31.60 5.53
C ASP A 37 3.19 -30.54 4.43
N SER A 38 2.70 -29.34 4.75
CA SER A 38 2.55 -28.29 3.75
C SER A 38 3.46 -27.10 4.07
N SER A 39 4.41 -26.84 3.21
CA SER A 39 5.26 -25.65 3.31
C SER A 39 4.42 -24.39 3.01
N VAL A 40 4.48 -23.39 3.90
CA VAL A 40 3.76 -22.12 3.71
C VAL A 40 4.52 -21.21 2.77
N ILE A 41 5.84 -21.27 2.77
CA ILE A 41 6.70 -20.40 1.97
C ILE A 41 7.81 -21.22 1.29
N CYS A 42 8.37 -20.68 0.21
CA CYS A 42 9.53 -21.24 -0.47
C CYS A 42 10.74 -20.33 -0.27
N LEU A 43 11.55 -20.59 0.76
CA LEU A 43 12.75 -19.77 1.01
C LEU A 43 13.78 -19.86 -0.12
N PRO A 44 14.07 -21.03 -0.73
CA PRO A 44 14.95 -21.05 -1.89
C PRO A 44 14.45 -20.25 -3.08
N CYS A 45 13.11 -20.05 -3.20
CA CYS A 45 12.50 -19.23 -4.25
C CYS A 45 12.50 -17.74 -3.91
N ASN A 46 12.83 -17.39 -2.65
CA ASN A 46 12.72 -16.03 -2.13
C ASN A 46 13.98 -15.23 -2.45
N ALA A 47 14.15 -14.89 -3.71
CA ALA A 47 15.32 -14.16 -4.17
C ALA A 47 14.96 -13.09 -5.18
N LEU A 48 15.72 -12.00 -5.17
CA LEU A 48 15.64 -10.98 -6.21
C LEU A 48 16.51 -11.39 -7.41
N GLN A 49 15.97 -11.29 -8.60
CA GLN A 49 16.79 -11.34 -9.81
C GLN A 49 17.47 -9.98 -9.95
N GLU A 50 18.75 -9.95 -9.62
CA GLU A 50 19.50 -8.70 -9.51
C GLU A 50 19.69 -8.00 -10.86
N SER A 51 19.64 -6.67 -10.84
CA SER A 51 19.99 -5.82 -11.98
C SER A 51 21.24 -4.99 -11.63
N PRO A 52 21.95 -4.46 -12.63
CA PRO A 52 23.09 -3.58 -12.36
C PRO A 52 22.71 -2.35 -11.53
N LYS A 53 21.56 -1.75 -11.80
CA LYS A 53 21.08 -0.58 -11.03
C LYS A 53 20.75 -0.94 -9.58
N LEU A 54 20.21 -2.15 -9.33
CA LEU A 54 19.98 -2.60 -7.96
C LEU A 54 21.29 -2.72 -7.18
N LYS A 55 22.35 -3.23 -7.80
CA LYS A 55 23.67 -3.32 -7.15
C LYS A 55 24.17 -1.94 -6.73
N ILE A 56 24.04 -0.95 -7.60
CA ILE A 56 24.44 0.45 -7.31
C ILE A 56 23.62 1.00 -6.13
N ALA A 57 22.28 0.79 -6.15
CA ALA A 57 21.40 1.23 -5.07
C ALA A 57 21.80 0.58 -3.73
N LEU A 58 22.10 -0.74 -3.73
CA LEU A 58 22.50 -1.46 -2.51
C LEU A 58 23.86 -0.99 -1.98
N GLN A 59 24.79 -0.57 -2.85
CA GLN A 59 26.05 0.07 -2.44
C GLN A 59 25.80 1.44 -1.80
N LYS A 60 24.88 2.24 -2.36
CA LYS A 60 24.47 3.50 -1.75
C LYS A 60 23.81 3.26 -0.38
N LEU A 61 22.95 2.25 -0.25
CA LEU A 61 22.32 1.90 1.03
C LEU A 61 23.40 1.53 2.07
N HIS A 62 24.46 0.85 1.67
CA HIS A 62 25.60 0.54 2.54
C HIS A 62 26.30 1.83 3.03
N ASN A 63 26.47 2.81 2.15
CA ASN A 63 27.05 4.10 2.54
C ASN A 63 26.14 4.87 3.53
N VAL A 64 24.81 4.76 3.39
CA VAL A 64 23.86 5.33 4.37
C VAL A 64 24.08 4.67 5.75
N TRP A 65 24.27 3.36 5.79
CA TRP A 65 24.54 2.62 7.03
C TRP A 65 25.88 3.06 7.66
N LEU A 66 26.96 3.12 6.87
CA LEU A 66 28.30 3.50 7.35
C LEU A 66 28.33 4.92 7.93
N ASN A 67 27.49 5.82 7.40
CA ASN A 67 27.46 7.23 7.81
C ASN A 67 26.39 7.51 8.87
N ASN A 68 25.76 6.48 9.46
CA ASN A 68 24.74 6.67 10.49
C ASN A 68 25.37 6.59 11.88
N PRO A 69 25.58 7.72 12.58
CA PRO A 69 26.28 7.72 13.87
C PRO A 69 25.53 6.97 14.97
N SER A 70 24.23 6.77 14.85
CA SER A 70 23.43 5.97 15.81
C SER A 70 23.73 4.48 15.73
N LEU A 71 24.36 4.03 14.64
CA LEU A 71 24.68 2.63 14.38
C LEU A 71 26.19 2.32 14.55
N ILE A 72 27.03 3.35 14.74
CA ILE A 72 28.50 3.21 14.84
C ILE A 72 28.91 2.38 16.08
N ASN A 73 28.06 2.35 17.11
CA ASN A 73 28.31 1.55 18.32
C ASN A 73 27.92 0.07 18.17
N LEU A 74 27.33 -0.31 17.03
CA LEU A 74 27.17 -1.73 16.68
C LEU A 74 28.42 -2.14 15.92
N GLU A 75 29.25 -3.00 16.50
CA GLU A 75 30.41 -3.52 15.78
C GLU A 75 29.97 -4.02 14.40
N PRO A 76 30.61 -3.59 13.32
CA PRO A 76 30.31 -4.15 12.01
C PRO A 76 30.56 -5.67 12.07
N PRO A 77 29.77 -6.48 11.40
CA PRO A 77 30.04 -7.91 11.34
C PRO A 77 31.49 -8.09 10.89
N LYS A 78 32.26 -8.81 11.68
CA LYS A 78 33.68 -9.07 11.36
C LYS A 78 33.73 -9.85 10.05
N SER A 79 33.97 -9.16 8.96
CA SER A 79 34.18 -9.79 7.68
C SER A 79 35.41 -10.72 7.79
N LYS A 80 35.27 -11.96 7.37
CA LYS A 80 36.40 -12.89 7.24
C LYS A 80 37.42 -12.43 6.19
N TYR A 81 37.05 -11.44 5.38
CA TYR A 81 37.89 -10.94 4.30
C TYR A 81 38.35 -9.51 4.61
N PRO A 82 39.64 -9.19 4.49
CA PRO A 82 40.08 -7.81 4.65
C PRO A 82 39.40 -6.93 3.60
N PRO A 83 39.12 -5.65 3.96
CA PRO A 83 38.57 -4.72 2.99
C PRO A 83 39.46 -4.68 1.75
N VAL A 84 38.81 -4.70 0.59
CA VAL A 84 39.55 -4.55 -0.68
C VAL A 84 40.27 -3.21 -0.62
N ARG A 85 41.59 -3.23 -0.51
CA ARG A 85 42.39 -2.01 -0.59
C ARG A 85 42.14 -1.38 -1.96
N SER A 86 41.59 -0.18 -1.95
CA SER A 86 41.61 0.66 -3.13
C SER A 86 43.07 0.76 -3.61
N ALA A 87 43.24 0.66 -4.92
CA ALA A 87 44.57 0.70 -5.52
C ALA A 87 45.37 1.93 -5.03
N PRO A 88 46.68 1.77 -4.72
CA PRO A 88 47.47 2.90 -4.30
C PRO A 88 47.69 3.83 -5.50
N GLY A 89 47.18 5.04 -5.45
CA GLY A 89 47.37 5.99 -6.55
C GLY A 89 46.46 7.22 -6.55
N GLY A 90 45.76 7.50 -5.46
CA GLY A 90 45.02 8.76 -5.33
C GLY A 90 45.57 9.59 -4.19
N THR A 91 46.30 10.64 -4.52
CA THR A 91 46.69 11.68 -3.57
C THR A 91 45.45 12.23 -2.90
N GLY A 92 45.32 12.00 -1.60
CA GLY A 92 44.17 12.46 -0.81
C GLY A 92 44.05 13.99 -0.91
N ARG A 93 43.07 14.44 -1.69
CA ARG A 93 42.58 15.81 -1.58
C ARG A 93 41.82 15.89 -0.25
N GLN A 94 42.43 16.55 0.71
CA GLN A 94 41.73 17.05 1.88
C GLN A 94 40.71 18.07 1.37
N ASN A 95 39.44 17.73 1.41
CA ASN A 95 38.39 18.71 1.17
C ASN A 95 38.43 19.76 2.31
N PRO A 96 38.54 21.06 2.00
CA PRO A 96 38.40 22.07 3.03
C PRO A 96 37.00 22.05 3.62
N UNK A 97 36.86 22.00 4.62
CA UNK A 97 35.77 21.88 5.36
C UNK A 97 34.71 22.71 4.96
N GLY A 98 34.26 22.65 4.07
CA GLY A 98 32.95 23.10 3.68
C GLY A 98 31.91 22.19 4.32
N THR A 99 30.88 22.78 4.90
CA THR A 99 29.76 22.04 5.51
C THR A 99 29.16 21.06 4.49
N ALA A 100 29.72 19.84 4.46
CA ALA A 100 29.13 18.75 3.68
C ALA A 100 27.70 18.55 4.17
N SER A 101 26.75 18.56 3.25
CA SER A 101 25.37 18.21 3.58
C SER A 101 25.38 16.91 4.37
N THR A 102 24.95 16.96 5.61
CA THR A 102 24.89 15.81 6.50
C THR A 102 23.72 14.88 6.16
N ASP A 103 22.93 15.22 5.13
CA ASP A 103 21.79 14.45 4.68
C ASP A 103 22.26 13.22 3.90
N THR A 104 22.01 12.05 4.47
CA THR A 104 22.31 10.77 3.84
C THR A 104 20.99 10.00 3.69
N LEU A 105 20.25 10.28 2.62
CA LEU A 105 18.93 9.71 2.37
C LEU A 105 19.00 8.57 1.37
N PHE A 106 18.24 7.53 1.65
CA PHE A 106 17.93 6.47 0.72
C PHE A 106 16.41 6.43 0.52
N THR A 107 15.95 6.66 -0.70
CA THR A 107 14.53 6.84 -1.00
C THR A 107 13.99 5.64 -1.74
N ILE A 108 12.95 5.00 -1.19
CA ILE A 108 12.23 3.89 -1.80
C ILE A 108 10.78 4.34 -2.06
N ILE A 109 10.26 4.01 -3.24
CA ILE A 109 8.85 4.24 -3.59
C ILE A 109 8.23 2.91 -4.01
N GLN A 110 7.16 2.49 -3.32
CA GLN A 110 6.38 1.32 -3.73
C GLN A 110 5.02 1.76 -4.24
N ILE A 111 4.71 1.39 -5.49
CA ILE A 111 3.46 1.76 -6.18
C ILE A 111 2.70 0.47 -6.50
N GLY A 112 1.40 0.45 -6.20
CA GLY A 112 0.61 -0.75 -6.45
C GLY A 112 -0.89 -0.57 -6.26
N ASP A 113 -1.54 -1.68 -6.05
CA ASP A 113 -3.00 -1.77 -5.94
C ASP A 113 -3.47 -1.81 -4.47
N SER A 114 -4.57 -2.52 -4.21
CA SER A 114 -5.14 -2.69 -2.87
C SER A 114 -4.19 -3.40 -1.89
N HIS A 115 -3.26 -4.22 -2.39
CA HIS A 115 -2.28 -4.91 -1.54
C HIS A 115 -1.28 -3.94 -0.92
N ILE A 116 -1.12 -2.74 -1.52
CA ILE A 116 -0.21 -1.70 -1.03
C ILE A 116 -0.96 -0.60 -0.26
N GLN A 117 -2.25 -0.34 -0.61
CA GLN A 117 -3.00 0.80 -0.10
C GLN A 117 -3.12 0.84 1.42
N GLY A 118 -3.28 -0.31 2.08
CA GLY A 118 -3.42 -0.40 3.53
C GLY A 118 -2.13 -0.25 4.32
N ASP A 119 -0.99 -0.19 3.62
CA ASP A 119 0.36 -0.05 4.19
C ASP A 119 0.75 -1.17 5.16
N TYR A 120 0.20 -2.38 4.99
CA TYR A 120 0.62 -3.53 5.78
C TYR A 120 1.88 -4.19 5.21
N PHE A 121 1.90 -4.46 3.91
CA PHE A 121 3.04 -5.03 3.21
C PHE A 121 4.21 -4.02 3.15
N SER A 122 3.95 -2.85 2.59
CA SER A 122 4.93 -1.75 2.48
C SER A 122 5.39 -1.25 3.84
N GLY A 123 4.49 -1.16 4.81
CA GLY A 123 4.78 -0.73 6.17
C GLY A 123 5.72 -1.69 6.91
N GLU A 124 5.58 -3.00 6.71
CA GLU A 124 6.52 -3.96 7.30
C GLU A 124 7.92 -3.82 6.69
N ILE A 125 8.02 -3.66 5.36
CA ILE A 125 9.31 -3.41 4.69
C ILE A 125 9.93 -2.12 5.24
N ARG A 126 9.15 -1.03 5.27
CA ARG A 126 9.60 0.27 5.80
C ARG A 126 10.10 0.14 7.23
N LYS A 127 9.32 -0.50 8.10
CA LYS A 127 9.64 -0.73 9.50
C LYS A 127 10.99 -1.43 9.67
N GLN A 128 11.24 -2.49 8.91
CA GLN A 128 12.49 -3.24 9.00
C GLN A 128 13.68 -2.43 8.48
N LEU A 129 13.54 -1.82 7.31
CA LEU A 129 14.63 -1.04 6.72
C LEU A 129 14.95 0.19 7.56
N GLN A 130 13.93 0.90 8.05
CA GLN A 130 14.13 2.08 8.91
C GLN A 130 14.68 1.69 10.28
N GLY A 131 14.31 0.54 10.80
CA GLY A 131 14.87 0.02 12.05
C GLY A 131 16.36 -0.26 11.96
N PHE A 132 16.83 -0.66 10.76
CA PHE A 132 18.24 -1.01 10.54
C PHE A 132 19.07 0.17 10.02
N TYR A 133 18.54 0.93 9.06
CA TYR A 133 19.30 2.01 8.39
C TYR A 133 19.00 3.41 8.93
N GLY A 134 18.02 3.55 9.79
CA GLY A 134 17.56 4.83 10.32
C GLY A 134 16.27 5.30 9.63
N ASN A 135 15.41 5.95 10.40
CA ASN A 135 14.12 6.44 9.94
C ASN A 135 14.24 7.87 9.44
N ALA A 136 14.05 8.08 8.13
CA ALA A 136 14.04 9.39 7.48
C ALA A 136 12.66 9.81 6.97
N GLY A 137 11.60 9.10 7.38
CA GLY A 137 10.21 9.49 7.13
C GLY A 137 9.37 8.47 6.37
N GLN A 138 8.06 8.65 6.46
CA GLN A 138 7.07 7.80 5.77
C GLN A 138 6.85 8.22 4.31
N GLY A 139 7.47 9.32 3.89
CA GLY A 139 7.26 9.86 2.56
C GLY A 139 5.94 10.60 2.43
N ILE A 140 5.38 10.60 1.22
CA ILE A 140 4.15 11.32 0.91
C ILE A 140 2.94 10.50 1.37
N LEU A 141 2.02 11.19 2.02
CA LEU A 141 0.76 10.64 2.53
C LEU A 141 -0.42 11.32 1.83
N PHE A 142 -1.49 10.59 1.64
CA PHE A 142 -2.77 11.10 1.16
C PHE A 142 -3.86 10.69 2.14
N PRO A 143 -4.74 11.62 2.57
CA PRO A 143 -5.86 11.25 3.46
C PRO A 143 -6.98 10.60 2.65
N TYR A 144 -6.94 9.29 2.53
CA TYR A 144 -7.76 8.48 1.63
C TYR A 144 -9.28 8.69 1.83
N THR A 145 -9.70 9.14 3.02
CA THR A 145 -11.11 9.47 3.29
C THR A 145 -11.64 10.60 2.38
N LEU A 146 -10.78 11.51 1.91
CA LEU A 146 -11.16 12.53 0.91
C LEU A 146 -11.64 11.90 -0.41
N ALA A 147 -11.11 10.72 -0.75
CA ALA A 147 -11.51 9.98 -1.95
C ALA A 147 -12.47 8.83 -1.62
N LYS A 148 -13.12 8.86 -0.45
CA LYS A 148 -14.05 7.83 0.04
C LYS A 148 -13.43 6.44 -0.02
N SER A 149 -12.17 6.35 0.41
CA SER A 149 -11.39 5.12 0.39
C SER A 149 -10.73 4.89 1.75
N TYR A 150 -10.28 3.65 2.00
CA TYR A 150 -9.51 3.33 3.19
C TYR A 150 -8.02 3.62 2.96
N GLY A 151 -7.26 3.73 4.04
CA GLY A 151 -5.80 3.95 3.96
C GLY A 151 -5.12 3.54 5.25
N PRO A 152 -3.84 3.85 5.39
CA PRO A 152 -3.11 3.56 6.61
C PRO A 152 -3.77 4.16 7.84
N ARG A 153 -3.60 3.50 8.97
CA ARG A 153 -4.10 4.00 10.25
C ARG A 153 -3.30 5.23 10.71
N GLY A 154 -3.92 6.04 11.51
CA GLY A 154 -3.23 7.13 12.22
C GLY A 154 -3.37 8.50 11.61
N THR A 155 -4.07 8.63 10.48
CA THR A 155 -4.31 9.95 9.89
C THR A 155 -5.81 10.26 9.86
N UNK A 156 -6.10 11.20 10.41
CA UNK A 156 -7.33 11.67 10.48
C UNK A 156 -7.44 12.90 9.70
N ALA A 157 -8.37 12.90 8.84
CA ALA A 157 -8.62 14.09 8.01
C ALA A 157 -10.01 14.65 8.26
N LYS A 158 -10.11 15.95 8.46
CA LYS A 158 -11.36 16.68 8.72
C LYS A 158 -11.52 17.76 7.65
N PRO A 159 -12.19 17.46 6.52
CA PRO A 159 -12.45 18.48 5.48
C PRO A 159 -13.58 19.41 5.87
N VAL A 160 -13.46 20.68 5.49
CA VAL A 160 -14.53 21.68 5.51
C VAL A 160 -14.79 22.11 4.06
N GLY A 161 -16.05 22.29 3.72
CA GLY A 161 -16.46 22.59 2.35
C GLY A 161 -16.60 21.32 1.51
N VAL A 162 -16.72 21.49 0.20
CA VAL A 162 -16.96 20.40 -0.74
C VAL A 162 -15.64 19.97 -1.37
N TRP A 163 -15.26 18.71 -1.12
CA TRP A 163 -14.08 18.07 -1.73
C TRP A 163 -14.54 16.89 -2.59
N THR A 164 -14.02 16.82 -3.81
CA THR A 164 -14.27 15.73 -4.77
C THR A 164 -13.01 14.92 -4.92
N GLY A 165 -13.09 13.66 -4.52
CA GLY A 165 -11.95 12.73 -4.63
C GLY A 165 -11.90 12.04 -6.00
N UNK A 166 -10.58 11.76 -6.59
CA UNK A 166 -10.32 11.11 -7.76
C UNK A 166 -9.31 10.12 -7.48
N LYS A 167 -9.48 9.09 -8.12
CA LYS A 167 -8.45 8.02 -8.08
C LYS A 167 -8.23 7.42 -9.48
N UNK A 168 -7.04 7.09 -9.73
CA UNK A 168 -6.63 6.69 -10.85
C UNK A 168 -7.42 5.78 -11.54
N MET A 169 -8.22 4.90 -10.93
CA MET A 169 -9.06 3.92 -11.62
C MET A 169 -10.46 4.46 -11.97
N THR A 170 -10.79 5.69 -11.57
CA THR A 170 -12.09 6.32 -11.90
C THR A 170 -12.12 6.77 -13.36
N GLY A 171 -13.21 6.49 -14.05
CA GLY A 171 -13.46 7.05 -15.39
C GLY A 171 -13.79 8.54 -15.32
N GLY A 172 -13.48 9.29 -16.39
CA GLY A 172 -13.82 10.71 -16.50
C GLY A 172 -13.20 11.59 -15.42
N LEU A 173 -11.92 11.43 -15.18
CA LEU A 173 -11.20 12.26 -14.21
C LEU A 173 -11.29 13.74 -14.57
N LYS A 174 -11.68 14.57 -13.60
CA LYS A 174 -11.83 16.03 -13.77
C LYS A 174 -10.51 16.78 -13.55
N ALA A 175 -9.48 16.09 -13.05
CA ALA A 175 -8.15 16.66 -12.81
C ALA A 175 -7.10 15.57 -13.04
N PRO A 176 -5.93 15.93 -13.58
CA PRO A 176 -4.86 14.96 -13.76
C PRO A 176 -4.32 14.47 -12.40
N LEU A 177 -3.76 13.27 -12.39
CA LEU A 177 -3.18 12.64 -11.22
C LEU A 177 -1.68 12.35 -11.47
N GLY A 178 -0.98 12.02 -10.42
CA GLY A 178 0.42 11.62 -10.45
C GLY A 178 0.66 10.27 -9.77
N ALA A 179 1.89 10.04 -9.34
CA ALA A 179 2.38 8.75 -8.84
C ALA A 179 1.57 8.20 -7.65
N ILE A 180 1.03 9.08 -6.80
CA ILE A 180 0.18 8.68 -5.67
C ILE A 180 -1.11 7.98 -6.14
N GLY A 181 -1.60 8.34 -7.35
CA GLY A 181 -2.81 7.76 -7.93
C GLY A 181 -4.12 8.25 -7.30
N TYR A 182 -4.02 9.16 -6.35
CA TYR A 182 -5.15 9.81 -5.66
C TYR A 182 -5.03 11.33 -5.73
N GLY A 183 -6.16 11.99 -5.63
CA GLY A 183 -6.24 13.43 -5.46
C GLY A 183 -7.61 13.84 -4.93
N ALA A 184 -7.73 15.08 -4.51
CA ALA A 184 -9.00 15.68 -4.10
C ALA A 184 -9.05 17.11 -4.58
N THR A 185 -10.19 17.53 -5.14
CA THR A 185 -10.35 18.87 -5.68
C THR A 185 -11.48 19.61 -4.98
N THR A 186 -11.35 20.93 -4.88
CA THR A 186 -12.43 21.83 -4.46
C THR A 186 -12.49 23.05 -5.39
N LEU A 187 -13.67 23.61 -5.53
CA LEU A 187 -13.91 24.83 -6.32
C LEU A 187 -14.04 26.08 -5.43
N SER A 188 -13.86 25.94 -4.13
CA SER A 188 -14.08 27.03 -3.17
C SER A 188 -12.81 27.33 -2.36
N ALA A 189 -12.40 28.58 -2.36
CA ALA A 189 -11.33 29.06 -1.49
C ALA A 189 -11.72 29.03 0.01
N ALA A 190 -13.02 28.95 0.32
CA ALA A 190 -13.49 28.77 1.71
C ALA A 190 -13.31 27.33 2.22
N SER A 191 -12.92 26.38 1.35
CA SER A 191 -12.64 25.00 1.77
C SER A 191 -11.35 24.93 2.56
N SER A 192 -11.29 24.02 3.54
CA SER A 192 -10.08 23.77 4.32
C SER A 192 -9.95 22.27 4.65
N LEU A 193 -8.78 21.88 5.14
CA LEU A 193 -8.48 20.49 5.45
C LEU A 193 -7.59 20.45 6.69
N SER A 194 -8.12 19.93 7.80
CA SER A 194 -7.32 19.68 9.01
C SER A 194 -6.85 18.23 9.01
N ILE A 195 -5.57 18.03 9.24
CA ILE A 195 -4.94 16.71 9.34
C ILE A 195 -4.36 16.59 10.74
N GLU A 196 -4.69 15.48 11.38
CA GLU A 196 -4.24 15.14 12.73
C GLU A 196 -3.66 13.72 12.70
N PHE A 197 -2.55 13.52 13.39
CA PHE A 197 -1.84 12.26 13.44
C PHE A 197 -1.96 11.65 14.83
N ASN A 198 -2.27 10.37 14.85
CA ASN A 198 -2.29 9.60 16.09
C ASN A 198 -0.87 9.10 16.37
N ASP A 199 -0.32 9.47 17.51
CA ASP A 199 1.06 9.19 17.93
C ASP A 199 1.44 7.70 17.93
N LYS A 200 0.46 6.83 18.01
CA LYS A 200 0.69 5.38 17.97
C LYS A 200 1.10 4.88 16.58
N PHE A 201 0.71 5.62 15.56
CA PHE A 201 0.89 5.20 14.16
C PHE A 201 1.70 6.15 13.33
N UNK A 202 1.86 7.33 13.72
CA UNK A 202 2.55 8.26 12.98
C UNK A 202 3.87 8.46 13.58
N GLU A 203 4.47 8.96 12.69
CA GLU A 203 5.77 9.45 13.05
C GLU A 203 5.63 10.60 14.07
N PRO A 204 6.51 10.65 15.07
CA PRO A 204 6.46 11.74 16.05
C PRO A 204 6.82 13.06 15.40
N UNK A 205 6.08 14.04 15.77
CA UNK A 205 6.20 15.33 15.42
C UNK A 205 7.12 15.61 14.26
N PHE A 206 6.62 16.25 13.50
CA PHE A 206 7.36 16.82 12.36
C PHE A 206 7.44 18.35 12.48
N GLN A 207 8.37 18.97 11.80
CA GLN A 207 8.50 20.42 11.74
C GLN A 207 8.39 20.97 10.32
N LYS A 208 8.70 20.17 9.30
CA LYS A 208 8.59 20.59 7.91
C LYS A 208 7.55 19.76 7.20
N ILE A 209 6.76 20.42 6.34
CA ILE A 209 5.75 19.76 5.53
C ILE A 209 5.79 20.31 4.10
N ASN A 210 5.70 19.43 3.12
CA ASN A 210 5.54 19.79 1.72
C ASN A 210 4.12 19.41 1.28
N ILE A 211 3.35 20.37 0.78
CA ILE A 211 1.99 20.14 0.25
C ILE A 211 2.10 19.96 -1.27
N TRP A 212 1.56 18.87 -1.78
CA TRP A 212 1.50 18.55 -3.21
C TRP A 212 0.15 18.99 -3.76
N HIS A 213 0.14 19.91 -4.75
CA HIS A 213 -1.11 20.56 -5.17
C HIS A 213 -1.10 20.97 -6.65
N SER A 214 -2.29 21.36 -7.16
CA SER A 214 -2.39 21.98 -8.49
C SER A 214 -1.70 23.34 -8.47
N ALA A 215 -1.07 23.68 -9.57
CA ALA A 215 -0.24 24.89 -9.66
C ALA A 215 -0.40 25.63 -11.00
N ASP A 216 -1.53 25.45 -11.65
CA ASP A 216 -1.90 26.27 -12.81
C ASP A 216 -2.46 27.63 -12.37
N SER A 217 -2.60 28.55 -13.33
CA SER A 217 -3.07 29.93 -13.07
C SER A 217 -4.46 30.04 -12.44
N UNK A 218 -5.12 29.07 -12.27
CA UNK A 218 -6.37 29.02 -11.75
C UNK A 218 -6.49 28.47 -10.44
N SER A 219 -5.35 27.98 -10.10
CA SER A 219 -5.35 27.24 -8.80
C SER A 219 -5.37 28.15 -7.56
N UNK A 220 -6.14 28.01 -6.55
CA UNK A 220 -6.15 28.61 -5.33
C UNK A 220 -4.86 28.38 -4.68
N SER A 221 -4.48 29.26 -3.85
CA SER A 221 -3.16 29.18 -3.22
C SER A 221 -3.25 28.49 -1.85
N PRO A 222 -2.47 27.46 -1.58
CA PRO A 222 -2.49 26.81 -0.27
C PRO A 222 -1.76 27.66 0.78
N THR A 223 -2.25 27.59 2.01
CA THR A 223 -1.61 28.22 3.18
C THR A 223 -1.81 27.30 4.38
N LEU A 224 -0.79 27.11 5.19
CA LEU A 224 -0.93 26.42 6.47
C LEU A 224 -1.07 27.42 7.61
N ALA A 225 -2.04 27.15 8.49
CA ALA A 225 -2.25 27.95 9.69
C ALA A 225 -1.06 27.83 10.66
N ASN A 226 -0.94 28.80 11.58
CA ASN A 226 0.08 28.76 12.62
C ASN A 226 0.14 27.37 13.28
N PRO A 227 1.32 26.84 13.62
CA PRO A 227 2.62 27.54 13.72
C PRO A 227 3.52 27.45 12.46
N PHE A 228 2.95 27.27 11.28
CA PHE A 228 3.72 27.06 10.05
C PHE A 228 4.00 28.37 9.32
N GLN A 229 5.22 28.49 8.82
CA GLN A 229 5.64 29.58 7.93
C GLN A 229 6.05 28.99 6.58
N TRP A 230 5.62 29.63 5.52
CA TRP A 230 6.00 29.27 4.15
C TRP A 230 7.51 29.44 3.93
N THR A 231 8.14 28.48 3.26
CA THR A 231 9.60 28.50 3.02
C THR A 231 9.96 28.38 1.54
N GLY A 232 8.97 28.14 0.66
CA GLY A 232 9.22 28.07 -0.79
C GLY A 232 8.24 27.14 -1.50
N SER A 233 8.33 27.22 -2.82
CA SER A 233 7.47 26.37 -3.67
C SER A 233 8.19 25.90 -4.93
N UNK A 234 7.84 24.77 -5.57
CA UNK A 234 8.27 24.35 -6.67
C UNK A 234 7.16 24.20 -7.53
N PHE A 235 7.16 24.62 -8.69
CA PHE A 235 6.09 24.48 -9.69
C PHE A 235 6.62 23.80 -10.95
N TYR A 236 5.73 23.03 -11.58
CA TYR A 236 6.09 22.22 -12.74
C TYR A 236 5.22 22.63 -13.93
N PRO A 237 5.79 22.65 -15.16
CA PRO A 237 5.03 23.08 -16.35
C PRO A 237 3.77 22.26 -16.62
N SER A 238 3.71 21.03 -16.14
CA SER A 238 2.54 20.16 -16.31
C SER A 238 1.34 20.55 -15.42
N GLY A 239 1.49 21.56 -14.53
CA GLY A 239 0.38 22.14 -13.76
C GLY A 239 0.23 21.63 -12.34
N TRP A 240 1.26 21.04 -11.77
CA TRP A 240 1.32 20.67 -10.34
C TRP A 240 2.53 21.32 -9.68
N GLY A 241 2.53 21.29 -8.35
CA GLY A 241 3.66 21.86 -7.60
C GLY A 241 3.66 21.39 -6.15
N THR A 242 4.67 21.87 -5.45
CA THR A 242 4.81 21.68 -4.00
C THR A 242 4.99 23.01 -3.31
N SER A 243 4.35 23.19 -2.16
CA SER A 243 4.58 24.33 -1.26
C SER A 243 5.10 23.81 0.07
N SER A 244 6.22 24.35 0.49
CA SER A 244 6.97 23.92 1.69
C SER A 244 6.72 24.88 2.85
N TYR A 245 6.53 24.31 4.04
CA TYR A 245 6.26 25.04 5.27
C TYR A 245 7.12 24.49 6.41
N GLN A 246 7.54 25.38 7.29
CA GLN A 246 8.33 25.05 8.48
C GLN A 246 7.61 25.52 9.73
N ALA A 247 7.38 24.61 10.68
CA ALA A 247 6.82 24.97 11.99
C ALA A 247 7.94 25.40 12.95
N THR A 248 7.61 26.29 13.88
CA THR A 248 8.55 26.78 14.90
C THR A 248 8.90 25.69 15.93
N ALA A 249 8.02 24.69 16.10
CA ALA A 249 8.23 23.54 16.98
C ALA A 249 7.61 22.28 16.36
N PRO A 250 8.07 21.08 16.75
CA PRO A 250 7.46 19.85 16.27
C PRO A 250 5.96 19.78 16.59
N THR A 251 5.17 19.28 15.66
CA THR A 251 3.70 19.19 15.78
C THR A 251 3.22 17.84 15.21
N ASN A 252 2.02 17.44 15.61
CA ASN A 252 1.34 16.25 15.09
C ASN A 252 0.08 16.57 14.30
N GLN A 253 -0.10 17.85 13.91
CA GLN A 253 -1.29 18.27 13.17
C GLN A 253 -0.99 19.50 12.32
N PHE A 254 -1.81 19.72 11.31
CA PHE A 254 -1.79 20.97 10.55
C PHE A 254 -3.17 21.25 9.96
N GLN A 255 -3.40 22.54 9.65
CA GLN A 255 -4.60 22.96 8.93
C GLN A 255 -4.20 23.66 7.64
N LEU A 256 -4.66 23.10 6.53
CA LEU A 256 -4.54 23.67 5.18
C LEU A 256 -5.76 24.54 4.92
N THR A 257 -5.53 25.81 4.60
CA THR A 257 -6.53 26.77 4.12
C THR A 257 -6.17 27.22 2.72
N LEU A 258 -7.12 27.82 2.04
CA LEU A 258 -6.96 28.25 0.65
C LEU A 258 -7.26 29.75 0.56
N SER A 259 -6.56 30.44 -0.32
CA SER A 259 -6.81 31.85 -0.60
C SER A 259 -6.80 32.13 -2.11
N LYS A 260 -7.45 33.22 -2.51
CA LYS A 260 -7.33 33.76 -3.85
C LYS A 260 -6.37 34.94 -3.83
N ILE A 261 -5.36 34.89 -4.66
CA ILE A 261 -4.44 36.00 -4.91
C ILE A 261 -4.77 36.68 -6.24
N SER A 262 -5.70 36.09 -7.01
CA SER A 262 -6.20 36.63 -8.26
C SER A 262 -7.66 36.22 -8.46
N ALA A 263 -8.46 37.06 -9.14
CA ALA A 263 -9.90 36.85 -9.37
C ALA A 263 -10.17 35.58 -10.20
N ASN A 264 -9.29 35.23 -11.10
CA ASN A 264 -9.45 34.06 -11.97
C ASN A 264 -9.25 32.71 -11.27
N GLN A 265 -8.68 32.70 -10.06
CA GLN A 265 -8.48 31.44 -9.31
C GLN A 265 -9.84 30.87 -8.90
N ASN A 266 -10.09 29.62 -9.26
CA ASN A 266 -11.41 29.01 -9.11
C ASN A 266 -11.41 27.55 -8.68
N HIS A 267 -10.23 26.93 -8.49
CA HIS A 267 -10.13 25.55 -8.04
C HIS A 267 -8.86 25.31 -7.25
N PHE A 268 -8.81 24.19 -6.55
CA PHE A 268 -7.60 23.69 -5.91
C PHE A 268 -7.59 22.15 -6.00
N GLY A 269 -6.48 21.60 -6.44
CA GLY A 269 -6.20 20.16 -6.40
C GLY A 269 -5.20 19.84 -5.30
N PHE A 270 -5.54 18.90 -4.44
CA PHE A 270 -4.69 18.40 -3.37
C PHE A 270 -4.27 16.97 -3.70
N TYR A 271 -2.96 16.70 -3.74
CA TYR A 271 -2.41 15.41 -4.14
C TYR A 271 -1.62 14.71 -3.03
N GLY A 272 -1.58 15.33 -1.85
CA GLY A 272 -0.93 14.75 -0.69
C GLY A 272 -0.01 15.73 0.03
N PHE A 273 0.66 15.20 1.03
CA PHE A 273 1.64 15.96 1.81
C PHE A 273 2.77 15.04 2.24
N GLU A 274 3.96 15.60 2.34
CA GLU A 274 5.13 14.89 2.82
C GLU A 274 5.53 15.49 4.17
N LEU A 275 5.60 14.64 5.19
CA LEU A 275 6.12 15.01 6.51
C LEU A 275 7.62 14.81 6.49
N VAL A 276 8.36 15.90 6.65
CA VAL A 276 9.83 15.85 6.57
C VAL A 276 10.37 15.89 8.00
N PRO A 277 11.02 14.83 8.47
CA PRO A 277 11.58 14.83 9.83
C PRO A 277 12.81 15.74 9.93
N ASN A 278 13.13 16.15 11.16
CA ASN A 278 14.27 17.04 11.42
C ASN A 278 15.61 16.40 11.07
N ARG A 279 15.70 15.09 11.21
CA ARG A 279 16.91 14.34 10.83
C ARG A 279 16.67 13.64 9.48
N ARG A 280 17.38 14.08 8.47
CA ARG A 280 17.29 13.53 7.12
C ARG A 280 18.39 12.50 6.89
N ARG A 281 18.39 11.44 7.71
CA ARG A 281 19.34 10.33 7.57
C ARG A 281 18.62 9.00 7.67
N GLY A 282 18.92 8.08 6.74
CA GLY A 282 18.34 6.78 6.71
C GLY A 282 17.41 6.58 5.51
N VAL A 283 16.37 5.79 5.69
CA VAL A 283 15.44 5.39 4.62
C VAL A 283 14.16 6.22 4.70
N VAL A 284 13.81 6.87 3.58
CA VAL A 284 12.46 7.39 3.31
C VAL A 284 11.73 6.32 2.49
N TYR A 285 10.51 5.95 2.89
CA TYR A 285 9.76 4.93 2.18
C TYR A 285 8.34 5.41 1.88
N HIS A 286 8.11 5.71 0.60
CA HIS A 286 6.79 6.10 0.09
C HIS A 286 6.00 4.86 -0.30
N HIS A 287 4.70 4.83 0.01
CA HIS A 287 3.79 3.80 -0.48
C HIS A 287 2.60 4.46 -1.18
N PHE A 288 2.35 4.08 -2.42
CA PHE A 288 1.28 4.61 -3.25
C PHE A 288 0.41 3.45 -3.73
N GLY A 289 -0.61 3.13 -2.94
CA GLY A 289 -1.53 2.04 -3.26
C GLY A 289 -2.91 2.57 -3.64
N VAL A 290 -3.49 2.00 -4.71
CA VAL A 290 -4.82 2.41 -5.17
C VAL A 290 -5.69 1.17 -5.38
N VAL A 291 -6.74 1.04 -4.54
CA VAL A 291 -7.67 -0.09 -4.61
C VAL A 291 -8.23 -0.25 -6.03
N GLY A 292 -8.16 -1.46 -6.56
CA GLY A 292 -8.66 -1.79 -7.90
C GLY A 292 -7.76 -1.37 -9.05
N ALA A 293 -6.62 -0.72 -8.78
CA ALA A 293 -5.77 -0.21 -9.84
C ALA A 293 -5.04 -1.32 -10.60
N GLN A 294 -4.91 -1.13 -11.88
CA GLN A 294 -4.03 -1.87 -12.79
C GLN A 294 -2.80 -0.99 -13.11
N PHE A 295 -1.73 -1.59 -13.55
CA PHE A 295 -0.55 -0.85 -14.03
C PHE A 295 -0.95 0.13 -15.14
N THR A 296 -1.82 -0.30 -16.05
CA THR A 296 -2.31 0.53 -17.15
C THR A 296 -3.08 1.77 -16.64
N HIS A 297 -3.79 1.68 -15.51
CA HIS A 297 -4.43 2.86 -14.92
C HIS A 297 -3.40 3.92 -14.51
N LEU A 298 -2.27 3.50 -13.94
CA LEU A 298 -1.18 4.44 -13.59
C LEU A 298 -0.62 5.11 -14.85
N ILE A 299 -0.46 4.34 -15.93
CA ILE A 299 0.09 4.83 -17.21
C ILE A 299 -0.87 5.83 -17.88
N ASP A 300 -2.14 5.47 -17.97
CA ASP A 300 -3.12 6.21 -18.78
C ASP A 300 -3.72 7.41 -18.05
N LYS A 301 -3.83 7.34 -16.72
CA LYS A 301 -4.63 8.30 -15.95
C LYS A 301 -3.85 9.08 -14.89
N ALA A 302 -2.54 8.86 -14.83
CA ALA A 302 -1.66 9.59 -13.93
C ALA A 302 -0.48 10.21 -14.71
N PRO A 303 -0.77 11.19 -15.59
CA PRO A 303 0.24 11.73 -16.52
C PRO A 303 1.44 12.37 -15.82
N TRP A 304 1.30 12.81 -14.58
CA TRP A 304 2.39 13.43 -13.82
C TRP A 304 3.34 12.41 -13.17
N THR A 305 3.08 11.12 -13.32
CA THR A 305 3.82 10.06 -12.58
C THR A 305 5.33 10.17 -12.78
N ILE A 306 5.78 10.21 -14.02
CA ILE A 306 7.24 10.23 -14.31
C ILE A 306 7.88 11.51 -13.75
N GLU A 307 7.26 12.68 -13.98
CA GLU A 307 7.79 13.96 -13.50
C GLU A 307 7.84 14.00 -11.95
N GLN A 308 6.82 13.46 -11.28
CA GLN A 308 6.81 13.37 -9.82
C GLN A 308 7.88 12.40 -9.31
N LEU A 309 8.09 11.28 -9.98
CA LEU A 309 9.16 10.34 -9.62
C LEU A 309 10.55 10.96 -9.82
N GLN A 310 10.75 11.75 -10.90
CA GLN A 310 11.98 12.52 -11.09
C GLN A 310 12.21 13.51 -9.95
N HIS A 311 11.16 14.20 -9.50
CA HIS A 311 11.24 15.14 -8.38
C HIS A 311 11.70 14.44 -7.09
N LEU A 312 11.15 13.26 -6.81
CA LEU A 312 11.44 12.49 -5.60
C LEU A 312 12.81 11.83 -5.61
N LYS A 313 13.42 11.65 -6.78
CA LYS A 313 14.76 11.06 -6.97
C LYS A 313 14.94 9.73 -6.21
N PRO A 314 14.07 8.75 -6.44
CA PRO A 314 14.18 7.50 -5.68
C PRO A 314 15.42 6.69 -6.05
N ASP A 315 15.97 5.99 -5.07
CA ASP A 315 17.01 4.98 -5.29
C ASP A 315 16.41 3.66 -5.79
N ILE A 316 15.22 3.33 -5.26
CA ILE A 316 14.47 2.13 -5.70
C ILE A 316 13.00 2.52 -5.92
N ILE A 317 12.43 2.06 -7.05
CA ILE A 317 10.99 2.04 -7.27
C ILE A 317 10.54 0.58 -7.35
N ILE A 318 9.49 0.22 -6.59
CA ILE A 318 8.90 -1.12 -6.59
C ILE A 318 7.48 -1.00 -7.18
N PHE A 319 7.21 -1.71 -8.28
CA PHE A 319 5.86 -1.81 -8.84
C PHE A 319 5.23 -3.14 -8.43
N SER A 320 4.08 -3.05 -7.75
CA SER A 320 3.36 -4.18 -7.17
C SER A 320 1.94 -4.23 -7.74
N PHE A 321 1.84 -4.68 -9.00
CA PHE A 321 0.60 -4.79 -9.78
C PHE A 321 0.43 -6.21 -10.30
N GLY A 322 -0.71 -6.49 -10.93
CA GLY A 322 -0.99 -7.75 -11.62
C GLY A 322 -2.24 -8.47 -11.11
N THR A 323 -2.65 -8.19 -9.88
CA THR A 323 -3.84 -8.83 -9.28
C THR A 323 -5.12 -8.41 -10.02
N ASN A 324 -5.31 -7.11 -10.24
CA ASN A 324 -6.51 -6.59 -10.88
C ASN A 324 -6.53 -6.86 -12.39
N GLU A 325 -5.38 -6.87 -13.02
CA GLU A 325 -5.22 -7.34 -14.41
C GLU A 325 -5.73 -8.78 -14.55
N ALA A 326 -5.26 -9.62 -13.66
CA ALA A 326 -5.62 -11.04 -13.65
C ALA A 326 -7.12 -11.25 -13.38
N TYR A 327 -7.67 -10.48 -12.45
CA TYR A 327 -9.03 -10.60 -11.97
C TYR A 327 -10.06 -10.22 -13.04
N ASN A 328 -9.77 -9.24 -13.87
CA ASN A 328 -10.65 -8.80 -14.96
C ASN A 328 -10.83 -9.84 -16.08
N GLY A 329 -9.95 -10.83 -16.16
CA GLY A 329 -10.15 -12.03 -16.97
C GLY A 329 -10.02 -11.87 -18.49
N LYS A 330 -9.95 -10.64 -18.99
CA LYS A 330 -9.83 -10.35 -20.43
C LYS A 330 -8.85 -9.22 -20.65
N ILE A 331 -7.59 -9.58 -20.73
CA ILE A 331 -6.53 -8.61 -21.03
C ILE A 331 -5.79 -9.07 -22.28
N ASP A 332 -5.58 -8.17 -23.22
CA ASP A 332 -4.66 -8.40 -24.31
C ASP A 332 -3.24 -8.32 -23.74
N THR A 333 -2.62 -9.48 -23.58
CA THR A 333 -1.29 -9.57 -22.96
C THR A 333 -0.21 -8.91 -23.82
N LEU A 334 -0.36 -8.86 -25.13
CA LEU A 334 0.59 -8.19 -26.01
C LEU A 334 0.52 -6.68 -25.82
N ALA A 335 -0.68 -6.10 -25.91
CA ALA A 335 -0.90 -4.68 -25.70
C ALA A 335 -0.46 -4.25 -24.30
N TYR A 336 -0.81 -5.02 -23.27
CA TYR A 336 -0.38 -4.80 -21.88
C TYR A 336 1.16 -4.75 -21.80
N THR A 337 1.81 -5.74 -22.39
CA THR A 337 3.29 -5.84 -22.35
C THR A 337 3.93 -4.62 -23.00
N GLN A 338 3.47 -4.25 -24.19
CA GLN A 338 3.98 -3.11 -24.95
C GLN A 338 3.81 -1.80 -24.17
N GLN A 339 2.62 -1.59 -23.57
CA GLN A 339 2.29 -0.38 -22.81
C GLN A 339 3.16 -0.26 -21.55
N VAL A 340 3.26 -1.33 -20.77
CA VAL A 340 4.05 -1.35 -19.52
C VAL A 340 5.54 -1.19 -19.86
N GLN A 341 6.03 -1.90 -20.88
CA GLN A 341 7.42 -1.82 -21.30
C GLN A 341 7.78 -0.39 -21.75
N ALA A 342 6.94 0.23 -22.57
CA ALA A 342 7.16 1.61 -23.03
C ALA A 342 7.20 2.61 -21.87
N PHE A 343 6.32 2.45 -20.88
CA PHE A 343 6.31 3.30 -19.67
C PHE A 343 7.61 3.11 -18.87
N LEU A 344 8.00 1.86 -18.61
CA LEU A 344 9.21 1.56 -17.82
C LEU A 344 10.47 2.04 -18.55
N HIS A 345 10.50 1.96 -19.87
CA HIS A 345 11.59 2.49 -20.68
C HIS A 345 11.70 4.01 -20.51
N LYS A 346 10.59 4.75 -20.67
CA LYS A 346 10.55 6.20 -20.42
C LYS A 346 11.00 6.56 -19.00
N LEU A 347 10.52 5.80 -18.01
CA LEU A 347 10.89 6.01 -16.62
C LEU A 347 12.39 5.78 -16.40
N SER A 348 12.96 4.76 -17.01
CA SER A 348 14.40 4.44 -16.86
C SER A 348 15.31 5.52 -17.48
N ILE A 349 14.82 6.24 -18.49
CA ILE A 349 15.50 7.41 -19.08
C ILE A 349 15.36 8.61 -18.15
N ALA A 350 14.15 8.84 -17.64
CA ALA A 350 13.85 9.96 -16.75
C ALA A 350 14.53 9.84 -15.38
N CYS A 351 14.71 8.61 -14.89
CA CYS A 351 15.32 8.30 -13.60
C CYS A 351 16.51 7.32 -13.80
N PRO A 352 17.63 7.77 -14.41
CA PRO A 352 18.68 6.86 -14.85
C PRO A 352 19.42 6.13 -13.73
N GLN A 353 19.43 6.69 -12.52
CA GLN A 353 20.11 6.09 -11.36
C GLN A 353 19.20 5.17 -10.54
N THR A 354 17.90 5.16 -10.83
CA THR A 354 16.91 4.43 -10.03
C THR A 354 16.87 2.94 -10.41
N ALA A 355 16.94 2.08 -9.40
CA ALA A 355 16.66 0.65 -9.57
C ALA A 355 15.14 0.44 -9.60
N ILE A 356 14.65 -0.29 -10.60
CA ILE A 356 13.24 -0.62 -10.72
C ILE A 356 13.06 -2.11 -10.39
N ILE A 357 12.14 -2.42 -9.48
CA ILE A 357 11.79 -3.78 -9.08
C ILE A 357 10.33 -4.04 -9.49
N LEU A 358 10.07 -5.08 -10.26
CA LEU A 358 8.72 -5.56 -10.55
C LEU A 358 8.42 -6.74 -9.61
N THR A 359 7.33 -6.66 -8.83
CA THR A 359 6.87 -7.80 -8.04
C THR A 359 5.74 -8.51 -8.78
N THR A 360 5.77 -9.84 -8.82
CA THR A 360 4.64 -10.61 -9.35
C THR A 360 3.47 -10.54 -8.37
N ALA A 361 2.25 -10.66 -8.90
CA ALA A 361 1.05 -10.75 -8.09
C ALA A 361 1.07 -12.04 -7.24
N PRO A 362 0.59 -11.98 -5.98
CA PRO A 362 0.50 -13.17 -5.13
C PRO A 362 -0.51 -14.19 -5.67
N ASP A 363 -0.45 -15.43 -5.20
CA ASP A 363 -1.49 -16.42 -5.49
C ASP A 363 -2.81 -15.97 -4.85
N THR A 364 -3.87 -15.86 -5.66
CA THR A 364 -5.20 -15.40 -5.22
C THR A 364 -6.31 -16.24 -5.84
N ARG A 365 -7.54 -16.06 -5.38
CA ARG A 365 -8.69 -16.77 -5.92
C ARG A 365 -9.82 -15.81 -6.29
N SER A 366 -10.47 -16.11 -7.40
CA SER A 366 -11.75 -15.56 -7.79
C SER A 366 -12.75 -16.74 -7.84
N ARG A 367 -13.79 -16.68 -7.01
CA ARG A 367 -14.79 -17.77 -6.91
C ARG A 367 -14.11 -19.15 -6.71
N ASN A 368 -13.12 -19.21 -5.81
CA ASN A 368 -12.35 -20.41 -5.46
C ASN A 368 -11.45 -20.97 -6.59
N ARG A 369 -11.25 -20.24 -7.69
CA ARG A 369 -10.35 -20.65 -8.78
C ARG A 369 -9.24 -19.61 -8.96
N ILE A 370 -8.09 -20.07 -9.41
CA ILE A 370 -6.99 -19.13 -9.81
C ILE A 370 -7.53 -18.32 -11.00
N PRO A 371 -7.47 -16.97 -10.95
CA PRO A 371 -7.86 -16.16 -12.11
C PRO A 371 -7.07 -16.58 -13.36
N PRO A 372 -7.71 -16.80 -14.50
CA PRO A 372 -7.03 -17.39 -15.67
C PRO A 372 -5.89 -16.54 -16.19
N MET A 373 -5.93 -15.21 -15.99
CA MET A 373 -4.89 -14.30 -16.45
C MET A 373 -3.74 -14.13 -15.45
N GLN A 374 -3.81 -14.71 -14.24
CA GLN A 374 -2.80 -14.47 -13.20
C GLN A 374 -1.41 -15.01 -13.61
N ARG A 375 -1.36 -16.24 -14.14
CA ARG A 375 -0.09 -16.81 -14.66
C ARG A 375 0.43 -16.04 -15.88
N PRO A 376 -0.40 -15.77 -16.91
CA PRO A 376 0.06 -14.93 -18.03
C PRO A 376 0.62 -13.58 -17.59
N ILE A 377 -0.07 -12.83 -16.72
CA ILE A 377 0.37 -11.51 -16.26
C ILE A 377 1.70 -11.60 -15.51
N ASN A 378 1.83 -12.56 -14.56
CA ASN A 378 3.10 -12.74 -13.83
C ASN A 378 4.25 -13.07 -14.78
N ASN A 379 4.00 -13.89 -15.80
CA ASN A 379 5.00 -14.21 -16.83
C ASN A 379 5.37 -12.98 -17.67
N GLN A 380 4.38 -12.14 -18.03
CA GLN A 380 4.68 -10.91 -18.77
C GLN A 380 5.55 -9.95 -17.95
N LEU A 381 5.25 -9.78 -16.64
CA LEU A 381 6.09 -8.94 -15.76
C LEU A 381 7.55 -9.43 -15.74
N LYS A 382 7.76 -10.75 -15.65
CA LYS A 382 9.11 -11.34 -15.71
C LYS A 382 9.78 -11.10 -17.07
N THR A 383 9.03 -11.26 -18.15
CA THR A 383 9.52 -11.04 -19.52
C THR A 383 9.93 -9.57 -19.73
N ILE A 384 9.08 -8.63 -19.27
CA ILE A 384 9.37 -7.19 -19.35
C ILE A 384 10.65 -6.88 -18.55
N ALA A 385 10.75 -7.40 -17.34
CA ALA A 385 11.92 -7.16 -16.49
C ALA A 385 13.20 -7.66 -17.16
N ALA A 386 13.17 -8.85 -17.76
CA ALA A 386 14.32 -9.42 -18.45
C ALA A 386 14.73 -8.55 -19.66
N ARG A 387 13.77 -8.11 -20.47
CA ARG A 387 14.02 -7.25 -21.64
C ARG A 387 14.59 -5.89 -21.27
N GLU A 388 14.05 -5.27 -20.21
CA GLU A 388 14.46 -3.93 -19.76
C GLU A 388 15.61 -3.97 -18.74
N LYS A 389 16.16 -5.15 -18.44
CA LYS A 389 17.25 -5.37 -17.47
C LYS A 389 16.89 -4.83 -16.07
N LEU A 390 15.62 -5.02 -15.69
CA LEU A 390 15.10 -4.62 -14.37
C LEU A 390 15.20 -5.79 -13.39
N THR A 391 14.98 -5.49 -12.12
CA THR A 391 14.92 -6.49 -11.05
C THR A 391 13.51 -7.09 -10.99
N VAL A 392 13.43 -8.40 -10.75
CA VAL A 392 12.16 -9.08 -10.44
C VAL A 392 12.20 -9.63 -9.03
N TYR A 393 11.09 -9.46 -8.31
CA TYR A 393 10.79 -10.20 -7.10
C TYR A 393 9.56 -11.08 -7.37
N ASP A 394 9.77 -12.40 -7.40
CA ASP A 394 8.67 -13.35 -7.64
C ASP A 394 7.96 -13.66 -6.31
N LEU A 395 7.06 -12.75 -5.90
CA LEU A 395 6.26 -12.90 -4.67
C LEU A 395 5.44 -14.20 -4.71
N ASN A 396 4.88 -14.55 -5.88
CA ASN A 396 4.12 -15.80 -6.02
C ASN A 396 5.00 -17.01 -5.66
N ALA A 397 6.20 -17.07 -6.21
CA ALA A 397 7.14 -18.16 -5.91
C ALA A 397 7.55 -18.17 -4.44
N ALA A 398 7.90 -17.00 -3.88
CA ALA A 398 8.30 -16.87 -2.47
C ALA A 398 7.20 -17.35 -1.50
N MET A 399 5.93 -17.14 -1.86
CA MET A 399 4.78 -17.60 -1.09
C MET A 399 4.54 -19.12 -1.19
N GLY A 400 5.28 -19.84 -2.04
CA GLY A 400 5.10 -21.27 -2.25
C GLY A 400 4.50 -21.64 -3.61
N GLY A 401 4.35 -20.65 -4.50
CA GLY A 401 3.88 -20.88 -5.88
C GLY A 401 2.35 -21.03 -6.00
N TRP A 402 1.95 -21.56 -7.14
CA TRP A 402 0.53 -21.72 -7.47
C TRP A 402 -0.14 -22.77 -6.61
N GLY A 403 -1.18 -22.39 -5.89
CA GLY A 403 -1.88 -23.23 -4.91
C GLY A 403 -1.55 -22.86 -3.47
N SER A 404 -0.51 -22.07 -3.25
CA SER A 404 -0.05 -21.69 -1.91
C SER A 404 -1.11 -20.94 -1.10
N LEU A 405 -2.01 -20.20 -1.74
CA LEU A 405 -3.09 -19.49 -1.04
C LEU A 405 -3.89 -20.41 -0.13
N HIS A 406 -4.11 -21.67 -0.53
CA HIS A 406 -4.83 -22.64 0.30
C HIS A 406 -4.10 -22.87 1.64
N THR A 407 -2.79 -23.03 1.57
CA THR A 407 -1.93 -23.18 2.78
C THR A 407 -1.94 -21.89 3.61
N TRP A 408 -1.82 -20.73 2.95
CA TRP A 408 -1.88 -19.43 3.64
C TRP A 408 -3.24 -19.21 4.33
N TYR A 409 -4.35 -19.60 3.67
CA TYR A 409 -5.70 -19.53 4.25
C TYR A 409 -5.84 -20.44 5.48
N LYS A 410 -5.36 -21.69 5.39
CA LYS A 410 -5.38 -22.63 6.52
C LYS A 410 -4.56 -22.12 7.71
N ASN A 411 -3.51 -21.36 7.46
CA ASN A 411 -2.65 -20.79 8.50
C ASN A 411 -3.09 -19.37 8.92
N GLN A 412 -4.33 -18.98 8.60
CA GLN A 412 -4.93 -17.72 9.03
C GLN A 412 -4.13 -16.47 8.59
N LEU A 413 -3.58 -16.49 7.37
CA LEU A 413 -2.77 -15.39 6.81
C LEU A 413 -3.54 -14.59 5.75
N THR A 414 -4.78 -15.01 5.43
CA THR A 414 -5.64 -14.34 4.45
C THR A 414 -6.98 -13.97 5.07
N ILE A 415 -7.71 -13.07 4.44
CA ILE A 415 -9.11 -12.83 4.78
C ILE A 415 -10.03 -13.76 3.95
N SER A 416 -11.32 -13.72 4.25
CA SER A 416 -12.29 -14.68 3.68
C SER A 416 -12.50 -14.54 2.17
N ASP A 417 -12.16 -13.38 1.59
CA ASP A 417 -12.33 -13.15 0.14
C ASP A 417 -11.33 -13.95 -0.71
N LYS A 418 -10.26 -14.47 -0.09
CA LYS A 418 -9.20 -15.24 -0.77
C LYS A 418 -8.50 -14.45 -1.87
N LEU A 419 -8.59 -13.13 -1.80
CA LEU A 419 -7.92 -12.18 -2.67
C LEU A 419 -6.88 -11.38 -1.88
N HIS A 420 -7.28 -10.94 -0.68
CA HIS A 420 -6.44 -10.12 0.19
C HIS A 420 -5.90 -10.93 1.38
N PHE A 421 -4.84 -10.41 1.97
CA PHE A 421 -4.22 -11.00 3.16
C PHE A 421 -4.58 -10.17 4.38
N ASN A 422 -4.55 -10.78 5.55
CA ASN A 422 -4.70 -10.02 6.78
C ASN A 422 -3.36 -9.37 7.15
N ALA A 423 -3.33 -8.66 8.27
CA ALA A 423 -2.12 -7.94 8.70
C ALA A 423 -0.91 -8.89 8.87
N ALA A 424 -1.13 -10.10 9.41
CA ALA A 424 -0.07 -11.10 9.58
C ALA A 424 0.44 -11.62 8.23
N GLY A 425 -0.46 -11.88 7.28
CA GLY A 425 -0.09 -12.32 5.94
C GLY A 425 0.72 -11.26 5.19
N TYR A 426 0.28 -10.02 5.22
CA TYR A 426 1.03 -8.92 4.60
C TYR A 426 2.37 -8.68 5.30
N ALA A 427 2.42 -8.80 6.63
CA ALA A 427 3.69 -8.67 7.36
C ALA A 427 4.67 -9.78 6.94
N LEU A 428 4.19 -11.01 6.80
CA LEU A 428 5.03 -12.11 6.30
C LEU A 428 5.55 -11.84 4.88
N GLN A 429 4.69 -11.33 3.98
CA GLN A 429 5.13 -10.92 2.63
C GLN A 429 6.23 -9.84 2.71
N GLY A 430 6.06 -8.85 3.60
CA GLY A 430 7.05 -7.79 3.82
C GLY A 430 8.38 -8.32 4.35
N GLN A 431 8.33 -9.27 5.27
CA GLN A 431 9.52 -9.94 5.80
C GLN A 431 10.24 -10.73 4.70
N LEU A 432 9.50 -11.47 3.88
CA LEU A 432 10.08 -12.23 2.76
C LEU A 432 10.76 -11.29 1.76
N PHE A 433 10.10 -10.19 1.40
CA PHE A 433 10.70 -9.18 0.50
C PHE A 433 11.98 -8.60 1.11
N THR A 434 11.92 -8.17 2.39
CA THR A 434 13.09 -7.57 3.06
C THR A 434 14.23 -8.57 3.13
N LEU A 435 13.93 -9.83 3.43
CA LEU A 435 14.93 -10.90 3.48
C LEU A 435 15.63 -11.05 2.11
N SER A 436 14.88 -11.08 1.02
CA SER A 436 15.46 -11.20 -0.32
C SER A 436 16.32 -9.97 -0.68
N LEU A 437 15.89 -8.77 -0.25
CA LEU A 437 16.67 -7.53 -0.44
C LEU A 437 17.97 -7.58 0.37
N MET A 438 17.91 -8.09 1.61
CA MET A 438 19.11 -8.22 2.47
C MET A 438 20.06 -9.32 1.97
N GLN A 439 19.55 -10.40 1.36
CA GLN A 439 20.39 -11.37 0.68
C GLN A 439 21.18 -10.71 -0.46
N ALA A 440 20.49 -9.95 -1.31
CA ALA A 440 21.14 -9.21 -2.40
C ALA A 440 22.13 -8.15 -1.85
N TYR A 441 21.75 -7.44 -0.79
CA TYR A 441 22.62 -6.46 -0.12
C TYR A 441 23.90 -7.11 0.39
N ASN A 442 23.82 -8.25 1.09
CA ASN A 442 24.98 -8.96 1.62
C ASN A 442 25.89 -9.44 0.50
N LYS A 443 25.32 -10.02 -0.54
CA LYS A 443 26.05 -10.49 -1.71
C LYS A 443 26.84 -9.36 -2.39
N VAL A 444 26.24 -8.17 -2.50
CA VAL A 444 26.86 -7.02 -3.15
C VAL A 444 27.97 -6.41 -2.29
N ASN A 445 27.77 -6.28 -0.97
CA ASN A 445 28.65 -5.50 -0.11
C ASN A 445 29.66 -6.35 0.66
N PHE A 446 29.34 -7.62 0.94
CA PHE A 446 30.19 -8.50 1.75
C PHE A 446 30.59 -9.80 1.05
N ARG A 447 30.03 -10.10 -0.13
CA ARG A 447 30.19 -11.36 -0.87
C ARG A 447 29.67 -12.58 -0.09
N ASP A 448 28.87 -12.36 0.93
CA ASP A 448 28.30 -13.40 1.77
C ASP A 448 26.84 -13.66 1.39
N THR A 449 26.44 -14.91 1.47
CA THR A 449 25.03 -15.28 1.33
C THR A 449 24.48 -15.64 2.71
N LEU A 450 23.22 -15.29 2.95
CA LEU A 450 22.56 -15.64 4.21
C LEU A 450 22.29 -17.15 4.24
N ASP A 451 22.48 -17.76 5.40
CA ASP A 451 22.15 -19.17 5.59
C ASP A 451 20.64 -19.36 5.61
N ILE A 452 20.12 -19.95 4.55
CA ILE A 452 18.68 -20.17 4.36
C ILE A 452 18.12 -21.13 5.42
N THR A 453 18.90 -22.10 5.88
CA THR A 453 18.47 -23.10 6.87
C THR A 453 18.24 -22.43 8.24
N ALA A 454 19.19 -21.62 8.68
CA ALA A 454 19.05 -20.87 9.94
C ALA A 454 17.89 -19.86 9.86
N LEU A 455 17.74 -19.20 8.70
CA LEU A 455 16.64 -18.26 8.46
C LEU A 455 15.28 -18.96 8.44
N SER A 456 15.21 -20.21 7.98
CA SER A 456 13.98 -21.00 7.97
C SER A 456 13.34 -21.08 9.37
N ASN A 457 14.13 -21.41 10.36
CA ASN A 457 13.64 -21.51 11.75
C ASN A 457 13.22 -20.15 12.30
N THR A 458 13.94 -19.10 11.95
CA THR A 458 13.62 -17.72 12.37
C THR A 458 12.30 -17.25 11.73
N VAL A 459 12.12 -17.48 10.44
CA VAL A 459 10.88 -17.11 9.73
C VAL A 459 9.69 -17.90 10.28
N HIS A 460 9.87 -19.18 10.54
CA HIS A 460 8.82 -20.03 11.12
C HIS A 460 8.38 -19.52 12.51
N THR A 461 9.35 -19.17 13.36
CA THR A 461 9.08 -18.60 14.68
C THR A 461 8.37 -17.24 14.57
N SER A 462 8.85 -16.41 13.66
CA SER A 462 8.24 -15.09 13.38
C SER A 462 6.80 -15.22 12.90
N MET A 463 6.52 -16.17 12.04
CA MET A 463 5.17 -16.39 11.50
C MET A 463 4.20 -16.80 12.61
N LYS A 464 4.61 -17.72 13.50
CA LYS A 464 3.78 -18.11 14.65
C LYS A 464 3.49 -16.91 15.56
N ALA A 465 4.48 -16.05 15.79
CA ALA A 465 4.33 -14.83 16.58
C ALA A 465 3.37 -13.85 15.90
N LEU A 466 3.52 -13.63 14.59
CA LEU A 466 2.65 -12.73 13.82
C LEU A 466 1.17 -13.19 13.87
N VAL A 467 0.91 -14.48 13.71
CA VAL A 467 -0.46 -15.02 13.77
C VAL A 467 -1.02 -14.88 15.20
N ARG A 468 -0.22 -15.17 16.21
CA ARG A 468 -0.62 -14.99 17.62
C ARG A 468 -0.95 -13.52 17.92
N ASP A 469 -0.07 -12.61 17.51
CA ASP A 469 -0.23 -11.17 17.79
C ASP A 469 -1.42 -10.60 17.01
N PHE A 470 -1.63 -11.05 15.77
CA PHE A 470 -2.81 -10.68 14.99
C PHE A 470 -4.10 -11.14 15.69
N ASN A 471 -4.15 -12.39 16.14
CA ASN A 471 -5.33 -12.93 16.83
C ASN A 471 -5.58 -12.20 18.15
N ALA A 472 -4.53 -11.81 18.89
CA ALA A 472 -4.65 -11.02 20.12
C ALA A 472 -5.18 -9.60 19.82
N GLN A 473 -4.73 -8.98 18.73
CA GLN A 473 -5.19 -7.65 18.32
C GLN A 473 -6.63 -7.67 17.80
N THR A 474 -7.04 -8.74 17.11
CA THR A 474 -8.42 -8.86 16.62
C THR A 474 -9.43 -9.08 17.72
N MET A 475 -8.99 -9.57 18.89
CA MET A 475 -9.84 -9.63 20.08
C MET A 475 -9.97 -8.26 20.76
N GLY A 476 -9.01 -7.34 20.55
CA GLY A 476 -9.01 -5.99 21.12
C GLY A 476 -9.49 -4.88 20.20
N ASP A 477 -9.12 -4.93 18.93
CA ASP A 477 -9.42 -3.88 17.92
C ASP A 477 -9.80 -4.54 16.61
N SER A 478 -11.08 -4.51 16.25
CA SER A 478 -11.55 -5.05 14.98
C SER A 478 -10.95 -4.25 13.81
N LEU A 479 -10.07 -4.89 13.09
CA LEU A 479 -9.58 -4.42 11.80
C LEU A 479 -10.75 -4.21 10.84
N ARG A 480 -11.12 -2.96 10.62
CA ARG A 480 -12.07 -2.61 9.57
C ARG A 480 -11.38 -2.73 8.20
N PHE A 481 -11.29 -3.92 7.69
CA PHE A 481 -11.26 -4.08 6.24
C PHE A 481 -12.71 -3.90 5.79
N ASP A 482 -13.04 -2.69 5.37
CA ASP A 482 -14.35 -2.45 4.76
C ASP A 482 -14.31 -3.07 3.35
N SER A 483 -14.78 -4.31 3.27
CA SER A 483 -14.87 -5.04 2.00
C SER A 483 -16.03 -4.54 1.12
N THR A 484 -16.68 -3.43 1.51
CA THR A 484 -17.75 -2.82 0.71
C THR A 484 -17.22 -1.86 -0.37
N VAL A 485 -16.02 -2.10 -0.88
CA VAL A 485 -15.64 -1.46 -2.14
C VAL A 485 -16.25 -2.31 -3.26
N ASP A 486 -17.26 -1.73 -3.86
CA ASP A 486 -18.10 -2.27 -4.94
C ASP A 486 -17.37 -3.24 -5.88
N ALA A 487 -17.69 -4.52 -5.76
CA ALA A 487 -17.47 -5.51 -6.81
C ALA A 487 -18.38 -5.23 -8.03
N ASN A 488 -19.18 -4.19 -7.98
CA ASN A 488 -20.21 -3.89 -8.99
C ASN A 488 -19.91 -2.68 -9.90
N SER A 489 -18.68 -2.15 -9.89
CA SER A 489 -18.34 -1.16 -10.91
C SER A 489 -17.80 -1.82 -12.20
N THR A 490 -18.47 -2.88 -12.64
CA THR A 490 -18.36 -3.28 -14.04
C THR A 490 -19.22 -2.32 -14.85
N THR A 491 -18.65 -1.24 -15.31
CA THR A 491 -19.19 -0.46 -16.40
C THR A 491 -19.28 -1.38 -17.62
N ARG A 492 -20.50 -1.83 -17.92
CA ARG A 492 -20.82 -2.38 -19.23
C ARG A 492 -20.53 -1.30 -20.28
N LEU A 493 -19.56 -1.53 -21.10
CA LEU A 493 -19.39 -0.79 -22.35
C LEU A 493 -20.63 -1.01 -23.21
N PRO A 494 -21.23 0.05 -23.77
CA PRO A 494 -22.36 -0.14 -24.67
C PRO A 494 -21.91 -0.82 -25.96
N SER A 495 -22.53 -1.94 -26.26
CA SER A 495 -22.40 -2.58 -27.55
C SER A 495 -23.17 -1.76 -28.59
N THR A 496 -22.50 -1.28 -29.61
CA THR A 496 -23.12 -0.68 -30.79
C THR A 496 -23.84 -1.76 -31.60
N SER A 497 -25.16 -1.64 -31.75
CA SER A 497 -25.84 -2.16 -32.95
C SER A 497 -27.20 -1.46 -33.17
N THR A 498 -27.22 -0.69 -34.21
CA THR A 498 -28.26 -0.48 -35.25
C THR A 498 -29.74 -0.41 -34.87
N VAL A 499 -30.27 0.74 -35.08
CA VAL A 499 -31.46 1.22 -35.83
C VAL A 499 -32.61 0.24 -35.97
N GLY A 500 -33.78 0.69 -35.54
CA GLY A 500 -35.06 0.07 -35.86
C GLY A 500 -36.25 0.83 -35.27
N ASN A 501 -36.85 1.55 -36.10
CA ASN A 501 -38.00 2.45 -36.03
C ASN A 501 -39.29 2.02 -35.31
N ARG A 502 -39.95 3.01 -34.80
CA ARG A 502 -41.41 3.38 -34.88
C ARG A 502 -42.35 3.08 -33.73
N ASN A 503 -42.86 4.18 -33.24
CA ASN A 503 -44.30 4.62 -33.06
C ASN A 503 -45.13 3.81 -32.04
N ASP A 504 -45.86 4.39 -31.27
CA ASP A 504 -46.85 5.39 -31.04
C ASP A 504 -47.54 5.20 -29.68
N SER A 505 -47.60 6.18 -28.94
CA SER A 505 -48.74 6.98 -28.45
C SER A 505 -49.71 6.39 -27.41
N ILE A 506 -49.93 7.25 -26.45
CA ILE A 506 -51.19 7.73 -25.85
C ILE A 506 -51.64 7.13 -24.50
N ASN A 507 -51.51 8.04 -23.50
CA ASN A 507 -52.50 8.48 -22.49
C ASN A 507 -53.35 7.44 -21.69
N ARG A 508 -53.30 7.49 -20.40
CA ARG A 508 -54.27 8.15 -19.49
C ARG A 508 -54.17 7.67 -18.04
N VAL A 509 -54.14 8.63 -17.14
CA VAL A 509 -54.60 8.58 -15.76
C VAL A 509 -56.08 9.05 -15.79
N PRO A 510 -57.00 8.83 -14.84
CA PRO A 510 -56.84 8.54 -13.41
C PRO A 510 -58.01 7.73 -12.76
N ALA A 511 -57.93 7.62 -11.45
CA ALA A 511 -58.94 7.86 -10.43
C ALA A 511 -59.59 6.66 -9.70
N THR A 512 -59.33 6.69 -8.42
CA THR A 512 -60.21 6.56 -7.24
C THR A 512 -61.10 5.36 -7.07
N GLY A 513 -61.03 4.78 -5.88
CA GLY A 513 -62.02 3.87 -5.37
C GLY A 513 -61.67 3.25 -4.02
N THR A 514 -62.17 3.91 -3.00
CA THR A 514 -62.27 3.42 -1.63
C THR A 514 -63.00 2.08 -1.52
N ASN A 515 -62.54 1.13 -0.69
CA ASN A 515 -63.42 0.57 0.35
C ASN A 515 -62.80 -0.47 1.26
N ARG A 516 -63.37 -0.48 2.40
CA ARG A 516 -63.10 -1.09 3.72
C ARG A 516 -63.00 -2.62 3.78
N ARG A 517 -62.16 -3.04 4.77
CA ARG A 517 -62.09 -4.17 5.68
C ARG A 517 -63.15 -5.33 5.54
N PRO A 518 -62.81 -6.58 6.03
CA PRO A 518 -62.60 -6.82 7.46
C PRO A 518 -61.51 -7.84 7.85
N ASN A 519 -61.20 -7.78 9.14
CA ASN A 519 -60.23 -8.54 9.93
C ASN A 519 -60.37 -10.06 9.89
N THR A 520 -59.21 -10.70 9.77
CA THR A 520 -59.00 -12.05 10.34
C THR A 520 -57.70 -12.07 11.12
N PRO A 521 -57.62 -12.71 12.27
CA PRO A 521 -56.47 -12.64 13.15
C PRO A 521 -55.31 -13.46 12.60
N VAL A 522 -54.18 -12.78 12.42
CA VAL A 522 -52.91 -13.45 12.07
C VAL A 522 -52.35 -14.10 13.34
N ARG A 523 -52.24 -15.42 13.31
CA ARG A 523 -51.52 -16.21 14.29
C ARG A 523 -50.09 -15.72 14.39
N THR A 524 -49.66 -15.20 15.54
CA THR A 524 -48.28 -14.98 15.90
C THR A 524 -47.55 -16.33 16.01
N PRO A 525 -46.46 -16.55 15.25
CA PRO A 525 -45.61 -17.70 15.52
C PRO A 525 -44.90 -17.51 16.84
N SER A 526 -44.89 -18.52 17.68
CA SER A 526 -44.18 -18.56 18.93
C SER A 526 -42.67 -18.35 18.68
N LEU A 527 -42.08 -17.34 19.31
CA LEU A 527 -40.63 -17.06 19.35
C LEU A 527 -39.94 -18.14 20.17
N GLY A 528 -39.50 -19.20 19.52
CA GLY A 528 -38.57 -20.15 20.13
C GLY A 528 -37.16 -19.62 20.06
N ASN A 529 -36.60 -19.24 21.21
CA ASN A 529 -35.16 -18.98 21.52
C ASN A 529 -34.30 -18.34 20.42
N GLU A 530 -34.81 -17.37 19.64
CA GLU A 530 -34.00 -16.56 18.75
C GLU A 530 -33.37 -15.42 19.52
N LYS A 531 -32.08 -15.19 19.31
CA LYS A 531 -31.34 -14.10 19.96
C LYS A 531 -31.68 -12.76 19.29
N ILE A 532 -31.86 -11.72 20.10
CA ILE A 532 -32.05 -10.35 19.61
C ILE A 532 -30.76 -9.57 19.86
N HIS A 533 -30.21 -8.96 18.82
CA HIS A 533 -29.07 -8.06 18.90
C HIS A 533 -29.56 -6.61 18.77
N VAL A 534 -29.11 -5.73 19.67
CA VAL A 534 -29.36 -4.29 19.59
C VAL A 534 -28.13 -3.65 18.94
N VAL A 535 -28.29 -3.06 17.78
CA VAL A 535 -27.20 -2.47 16.98
C VAL A 535 -26.54 -1.36 17.79
N LYS A 536 -25.24 -1.43 17.97
CA LYS A 536 -24.44 -0.40 18.65
C LYS A 536 -23.87 0.59 17.62
N ASN A 537 -23.42 1.75 18.09
CA ASN A 537 -22.80 2.75 17.21
C ASN A 537 -21.58 2.14 16.49
N GLY A 538 -21.57 2.24 15.15
CA GLY A 538 -20.49 1.72 14.30
C GLY A 538 -20.59 0.23 13.95
N GLU A 539 -21.67 -0.47 14.35
CA GLU A 539 -21.89 -1.85 13.92
C GLU A 539 -22.53 -1.91 12.54
N ASN A 540 -22.18 -2.95 11.79
CA ASN A 540 -22.84 -3.32 10.54
C ASN A 540 -23.27 -4.80 10.60
N LEU A 541 -24.10 -5.23 9.67
CA LEU A 541 -24.65 -6.60 9.67
C LEU A 541 -23.55 -7.67 9.58
N TYR A 542 -22.47 -7.38 8.89
CA TYR A 542 -21.35 -8.32 8.76
C TYR A 542 -20.72 -8.59 10.13
N ARG A 543 -20.45 -7.51 10.88
CA ARG A 543 -19.88 -7.61 12.22
C ARG A 543 -20.81 -8.33 13.20
N ILE A 544 -22.10 -8.03 13.10
CA ILE A 544 -23.13 -8.73 13.93
C ILE A 544 -23.14 -10.22 13.54
N GLY A 545 -23.05 -10.53 12.27
CA GLY A 545 -22.96 -11.91 11.78
C GLY A 545 -21.76 -12.67 12.34
N GLN A 546 -20.60 -12.00 12.41
CA GLN A 546 -19.40 -12.59 13.02
C GLN A 546 -19.59 -12.91 14.52
N ILE A 547 -20.24 -12.01 15.26
CA ILE A 547 -20.50 -12.20 16.71
C ILE A 547 -21.36 -13.47 16.93
N TYR A 548 -22.30 -13.73 16.03
CA TYR A 548 -23.26 -14.81 16.20
C TYR A 548 -22.99 -16.03 15.31
N HIS A 549 -21.92 -16.01 14.53
CA HIS A 549 -21.52 -17.08 13.59
C HIS A 549 -22.60 -17.37 12.53
N VAL A 550 -23.29 -16.32 12.06
CA VAL A 550 -24.28 -16.39 10.99
C VAL A 550 -23.95 -15.39 9.89
N SER A 551 -24.30 -15.69 8.66
CA SER A 551 -24.00 -14.79 7.56
C SER A 551 -24.85 -13.51 7.66
N HIS A 552 -24.28 -12.40 7.24
CA HIS A 552 -24.99 -11.11 7.27
C HIS A 552 -26.22 -11.10 6.34
N GLU A 553 -26.16 -11.89 5.27
CA GLU A 553 -27.31 -12.09 4.38
C GLU A 553 -28.45 -12.80 5.11
N ALA A 554 -28.12 -13.80 5.95
CA ALA A 554 -29.14 -14.52 6.76
C ALA A 554 -29.79 -13.57 7.76
N ILE A 555 -28.99 -12.67 8.39
CA ILE A 555 -29.54 -11.64 9.30
C ILE A 555 -30.42 -10.67 8.50
N ALA A 556 -29.95 -10.19 7.33
CA ALA A 556 -30.71 -9.26 6.48
C ALA A 556 -32.03 -9.87 6.05
N LYS A 557 -32.00 -11.11 5.59
CA LYS A 557 -33.19 -11.87 5.16
C LYS A 557 -34.17 -12.08 6.33
N ARG A 558 -33.64 -12.49 7.50
CA ARG A 558 -34.47 -12.75 8.69
C ARG A 558 -35.18 -11.48 9.19
N ASN A 559 -34.56 -10.31 8.97
CA ASN A 559 -35.09 -9.01 9.42
C ASN A 559 -35.76 -8.21 8.29
N HIS A 560 -35.94 -8.80 7.13
CA HIS A 560 -36.61 -8.18 5.96
C HIS A 560 -35.96 -6.82 5.57
N LEU A 561 -34.64 -6.73 5.67
CA LEU A 561 -33.91 -5.48 5.38
C LEU A 561 -33.78 -5.32 3.87
N LYS A 562 -34.45 -4.30 3.31
CA LYS A 562 -34.32 -3.94 1.89
C LYS A 562 -32.92 -3.43 1.55
N ASN A 563 -32.27 -2.78 2.51
CA ASN A 563 -30.89 -2.30 2.39
C ASN A 563 -30.07 -2.78 3.60
N PRO A 564 -29.25 -3.82 3.43
CA PRO A 564 -28.44 -4.36 4.53
C PRO A 564 -27.43 -3.38 5.12
N THR A 565 -27.08 -2.31 4.40
CA THR A 565 -26.13 -1.31 4.90
C THR A 565 -26.78 -0.22 5.75
N ALA A 566 -28.11 -0.15 5.77
CA ALA A 566 -28.87 0.95 6.39
C ALA A 566 -29.38 0.61 7.79
N ILE A 567 -28.66 -0.18 8.58
CA ILE A 567 -29.00 -0.41 9.99
C ILE A 567 -28.54 0.78 10.83
N ARG A 568 -29.26 1.06 11.93
CA ARG A 568 -29.03 2.24 12.79
C ARG A 568 -28.76 1.82 14.23
N PRO A 569 -27.94 2.58 14.98
CA PRO A 569 -27.78 2.32 16.41
C PRO A 569 -29.13 2.30 17.12
N GLY A 570 -29.32 1.32 18.03
CA GLY A 570 -30.59 1.07 18.72
C GLY A 570 -31.55 0.15 17.97
N GLN A 571 -31.31 -0.14 16.71
CA GLN A 571 -32.16 -1.06 15.94
C GLN A 571 -32.05 -2.48 16.49
N LYS A 572 -33.20 -3.15 16.71
CA LYS A 572 -33.21 -4.55 17.16
C LYS A 572 -33.24 -5.48 15.95
N LEU A 573 -32.32 -6.43 15.91
CA LEU A 573 -32.20 -7.43 14.86
C LEU A 573 -32.38 -8.83 15.44
N VAL A 574 -33.24 -9.60 14.84
CA VAL A 574 -33.43 -11.03 15.17
C VAL A 574 -32.30 -11.80 14.47
N ILE A 575 -31.53 -12.54 15.26
CA ILE A 575 -30.38 -13.31 14.77
C ILE A 575 -30.87 -14.74 14.48
N PRO A 576 -30.81 -15.19 13.22
CA PRO A 576 -31.21 -16.56 12.91
C PRO A 576 -30.23 -17.56 13.55
N LYS A 577 -30.69 -18.78 13.77
CA LYS A 577 -29.82 -19.88 14.21
C LYS A 577 -28.83 -20.21 13.09
N SER A 578 -27.58 -20.50 13.46
CA SER A 578 -26.53 -20.89 12.53
C SER A 578 -26.81 -22.25 11.86
#